data_964d09050b1928bb5e66cf25eafb0d5f
#
_entry.id   964d09050b1928bb5e66cf25eafb0d5f
#
_cell.length_a   1.000
_cell.length_b   1.000
_cell.length_c   1.000
_cell.angle_alpha   90.00
_cell.angle_beta   90.00
_cell.angle_gamma   90.00
#
_symmetry.space_group_name_H-M   'P 1'
#
loop_
_entity.id
_entity.type
_entity.pdbx_description
1 polymer ?
#
loop_
_entity_poly.entity_id
_entity_poly.type
_entity_poly.pdbx_seq_one_letter_code
_entity_poly.pdbx_strand_id
1 'polypeptide(L)'
;MADIPISSHFFTNRDGNTLMKEFEGILANNPQVKNLDAVVGFLRASGYFSLRPFLDGINKVRILIGIDVDKYIAKANQKGELFFGAEEEVKEECLRLLKEDIEQSHYTKKVEDGMLQMVQDLVDGKLELRAHPSKKIHAKLYILYPDNYNRHCFGAAITGSSNLSGNGLGISEEKQYEFNVKLERYDDVQFAKNEFELLWEEAKNVPINAEDYQTTLDKTYLKGDVTPYELYIKMLMEYFSDRVLAIDQEDPFDMPTGYTKYDYQADAVIEGYQKLLRYDGFFLADVVGLGKTVIATMIAKKFLIENGPEHTKILVVYPPAVEQNWKTTFKDFGLEKYACFVSNGSLSKVLDESNYDVWNADEYDLVLVD
;
A
#
# COMPACT_ATOMS: atom_id res chain seq x y z
N MET A 1 -4.63 -18.35 -17.41
CA MET A 1 -5.30 -17.13 -16.91
C MET A 1 -6.28 -16.66 -17.97
N ALA A 2 -7.55 -16.40 -17.63
CA ALA A 2 -8.49 -15.87 -18.61
C ALA A 2 -8.08 -14.41 -18.90
N ASP A 3 -7.78 -14.10 -20.16
CA ASP A 3 -7.57 -12.72 -20.60
C ASP A 3 -8.82 -11.90 -20.27
N ILE A 4 -8.70 -10.99 -19.31
CA ILE A 4 -9.75 -10.02 -19.01
C ILE A 4 -9.86 -9.12 -20.24
N PRO A 5 -11.01 -9.00 -20.88
CA PRO A 5 -11.13 -8.19 -22.09
C PRO A 5 -10.77 -6.73 -21.77
N ILE A 6 -9.86 -6.19 -22.57
CA ILE A 6 -9.28 -4.83 -22.48
C ILE A 6 -10.35 -3.69 -22.50
N SER A 7 -11.63 -4.03 -22.73
CA SER A 7 -12.76 -3.11 -22.84
C SER A 7 -13.77 -3.18 -21.68
N SER A 8 -13.46 -3.84 -20.57
CA SER A 8 -14.39 -3.93 -19.45
C SER A 8 -14.43 -2.60 -18.68
N HIS A 9 -15.63 -2.10 -18.41
CA HIS A 9 -15.85 -0.99 -17.48
C HIS A 9 -15.66 -1.40 -16.01
N PHE A 10 -15.61 -2.71 -15.75
CA PHE A 10 -15.38 -3.26 -14.41
C PHE A 10 -13.90 -3.51 -14.19
N PHE A 11 -13.46 -3.23 -12.98
CA PHE A 11 -12.10 -3.50 -12.52
C PHE A 11 -12.08 -3.89 -11.05
N THR A 12 -11.00 -4.50 -10.65
CA THR A 12 -10.79 -4.96 -9.28
C THR A 12 -9.41 -4.49 -8.82
N ASN A 13 -9.02 -4.78 -7.59
CA ASN A 13 -7.68 -4.48 -7.11
C ASN A 13 -6.68 -5.65 -7.34
N ARG A 14 -6.96 -6.54 -8.30
CA ARG A 14 -6.07 -7.64 -8.71
C ARG A 14 -5.19 -7.21 -9.90
N ASP A 15 -4.03 -7.85 -10.01
CA ASP A 15 -3.16 -7.81 -11.21
C ASP A 15 -2.82 -6.39 -11.70
N GLY A 16 -2.65 -5.46 -10.77
CA GLY A 16 -2.28 -4.07 -11.10
C GLY A 16 -3.43 -3.22 -11.67
N ASN A 17 -4.64 -3.73 -11.75
CA ASN A 17 -5.84 -2.99 -12.17
C ASN A 17 -6.57 -2.40 -10.95
N THR A 18 -5.95 -1.42 -10.31
CA THR A 18 -6.41 -0.85 -9.03
C THR A 18 -7.10 0.50 -9.24
N LEU A 19 -7.88 0.94 -8.24
CA LEU A 19 -8.48 2.27 -8.27
C LEU A 19 -7.42 3.38 -8.41
N MET A 20 -6.24 3.21 -7.79
CA MET A 20 -5.11 4.14 -7.96
C MET A 20 -4.68 4.24 -9.43
N LYS A 21 -4.52 3.10 -10.12
CA LYS A 21 -4.14 3.06 -11.54
C LYS A 21 -5.19 3.67 -12.47
N GLU A 22 -6.47 3.50 -12.14
CA GLU A 22 -7.54 4.17 -12.86
C GLU A 22 -7.47 5.69 -12.70
N PHE A 23 -7.25 6.21 -11.49
CA PHE A 23 -7.02 7.64 -11.28
C PHE A 23 -5.81 8.16 -12.05
N GLU A 24 -4.67 7.47 -11.93
CA GLU A 24 -3.45 7.81 -12.65
C GLU A 24 -3.69 7.86 -14.17
N GLY A 25 -4.31 6.83 -14.73
CA GLY A 25 -4.62 6.74 -16.15
C GLY A 25 -5.59 7.84 -16.63
N ILE A 26 -6.65 8.13 -15.86
CA ILE A 26 -7.60 9.19 -16.19
C ILE A 26 -6.91 10.56 -16.19
N LEU A 27 -6.18 10.88 -15.13
CA LEU A 27 -5.55 12.19 -14.95
C LEU A 27 -4.39 12.42 -15.93
N ALA A 28 -3.59 11.40 -16.22
CA ALA A 28 -2.50 11.50 -17.19
C ALA A 28 -3.01 11.73 -18.63
N ASN A 29 -4.12 11.07 -19.01
CA ASN A 29 -4.64 11.13 -20.38
C ASN A 29 -5.64 12.28 -20.59
N ASN A 30 -6.13 12.93 -19.54
CA ASN A 30 -7.16 13.97 -19.61
C ASN A 30 -6.78 15.22 -18.81
N PRO A 31 -5.80 16.01 -19.25
CA PRO A 31 -5.31 17.20 -18.54
C PRO A 31 -6.37 18.31 -18.37
N GLN A 32 -7.48 18.22 -19.12
CA GLN A 32 -8.63 19.13 -19.00
C GLN A 32 -9.48 18.84 -17.74
N VAL A 33 -9.35 17.69 -17.12
CA VAL A 33 -10.02 17.38 -15.84
C VAL A 33 -9.46 18.30 -14.75
N LYS A 34 -10.35 19.02 -14.07
CA LYS A 34 -10.01 20.05 -13.06
C LYS A 34 -10.67 19.82 -11.72
N ASN A 35 -11.65 18.94 -11.66
CA ASN A 35 -12.45 18.68 -10.46
C ASN A 35 -12.47 17.18 -10.15
N LEU A 36 -12.36 16.87 -8.85
CA LEU A 36 -12.60 15.56 -8.27
C LEU A 36 -13.62 15.69 -7.14
N ASP A 37 -14.79 15.11 -7.33
CA ASP A 37 -15.80 14.96 -6.29
C ASP A 37 -15.84 13.51 -5.81
N ALA A 38 -15.87 13.29 -4.50
CA ALA A 38 -15.89 11.96 -3.92
C ALA A 38 -16.97 11.85 -2.83
N VAL A 39 -17.73 10.75 -2.87
CA VAL A 39 -18.58 10.30 -1.77
C VAL A 39 -17.95 9.02 -1.23
N VAL A 40 -17.65 8.99 0.05
CA VAL A 40 -16.98 7.83 0.69
C VAL A 40 -17.64 7.51 2.04
N GLY A 41 -17.68 6.25 2.38
CA GLY A 41 -18.20 5.83 3.68
C GLY A 41 -17.28 6.29 4.81
N PHE A 42 -15.97 6.27 4.58
CA PHE A 42 -14.94 6.85 5.46
C PHE A 42 -13.75 7.33 4.64
N LEU A 43 -13.05 8.30 5.17
CA LEU A 43 -11.82 8.86 4.62
C LEU A 43 -10.65 8.44 5.53
N ARG A 44 -9.60 7.93 4.94
CA ARG A 44 -8.29 7.78 5.58
C ARG A 44 -7.32 8.80 4.97
N ALA A 45 -6.57 9.47 5.82
CA ALA A 45 -5.56 10.42 5.35
C ALA A 45 -4.56 9.77 4.40
N SER A 46 -4.18 8.51 4.67
CA SER A 46 -3.33 7.69 3.79
C SER A 46 -3.87 7.54 2.36
N GLY A 47 -5.20 7.48 2.20
CA GLY A 47 -5.82 7.46 0.88
C GLY A 47 -5.63 8.78 0.13
N TYR A 48 -5.87 9.90 0.80
CA TYR A 48 -5.72 11.22 0.18
C TYR A 48 -4.28 11.52 -0.20
N PHE A 49 -3.33 11.41 0.72
CA PHE A 49 -1.94 11.76 0.43
C PHE A 49 -1.28 10.82 -0.60
N SER A 50 -1.73 9.58 -0.70
CA SER A 50 -1.26 8.67 -1.75
C SER A 50 -1.76 9.08 -3.14
N LEU A 51 -2.98 9.61 -3.23
CA LEU A 51 -3.54 10.12 -4.47
C LEU A 51 -3.01 11.52 -4.82
N ARG A 52 -2.62 12.31 -3.82
CA ARG A 52 -2.27 13.74 -3.94
C ARG A 52 -1.24 14.06 -5.03
N PRO A 53 -0.16 13.27 -5.25
CA PRO A 53 0.81 13.54 -6.31
C PRO A 53 0.20 13.60 -7.72
N PHE A 54 -0.91 12.92 -7.95
CA PHE A 54 -1.62 12.93 -9.23
C PHE A 54 -2.62 14.09 -9.35
N LEU A 55 -2.90 14.80 -8.26
CA LEU A 55 -3.88 15.88 -8.20
C LEU A 55 -3.29 17.28 -8.46
N ASP A 56 -2.06 17.41 -8.93
CA ASP A 56 -1.46 18.72 -9.18
C ASP A 56 -2.22 19.52 -10.23
N GLY A 57 -2.73 18.85 -11.27
CA GLY A 57 -3.57 19.44 -12.31
C GLY A 57 -5.02 19.72 -11.91
N ILE A 58 -5.47 19.27 -10.74
CA ILE A 58 -6.83 19.43 -10.22
C ILE A 58 -6.92 20.73 -9.44
N ASN A 59 -7.92 21.55 -9.74
CA ASN A 59 -8.17 22.80 -9.06
C ASN A 59 -8.95 22.60 -7.76
N LYS A 60 -9.90 21.66 -7.75
CA LYS A 60 -10.83 21.45 -6.64
C LYS A 60 -11.04 19.97 -6.36
N VAL A 61 -10.93 19.60 -5.09
CA VAL A 61 -11.27 18.28 -4.56
C VAL A 61 -12.34 18.47 -3.48
N ARG A 62 -13.49 17.83 -3.66
CA ARG A 62 -14.59 17.84 -2.69
C ARG A 62 -14.86 16.43 -2.21
N ILE A 63 -14.84 16.21 -0.91
CA ILE A 63 -15.06 14.89 -0.32
C ILE A 63 -16.22 14.95 0.65
N LEU A 64 -17.27 14.18 0.36
CA LEU A 64 -18.39 13.95 1.25
C LEU A 64 -18.19 12.66 2.01
N ILE A 65 -18.13 12.75 3.33
CA ILE A 65 -17.84 11.64 4.22
C ILE A 65 -19.13 11.14 4.87
N GLY A 66 -19.36 9.82 4.86
CA GLY A 66 -20.38 9.17 5.65
C GLY A 66 -19.94 9.10 7.12
N ILE A 67 -20.76 9.60 8.02
CA ILE A 67 -20.55 9.48 9.46
C ILE A 67 -21.50 8.41 10.02
N ASP A 68 -20.99 7.56 10.91
CA ASP A 68 -21.82 6.59 11.63
C ASP A 68 -22.65 7.30 12.71
N VAL A 69 -23.77 7.87 12.28
CA VAL A 69 -24.69 8.65 13.12
C VAL A 69 -25.20 7.84 14.33
N ASP A 70 -25.38 6.51 14.17
CA ASP A 70 -25.86 5.67 15.27
C ASP A 70 -24.86 5.60 16.42
N LYS A 71 -23.56 5.58 16.12
CA LYS A 71 -22.49 5.59 17.11
C LYS A 71 -22.51 6.88 17.95
N TYR A 72 -22.84 8.01 17.31
CA TYR A 72 -22.97 9.30 17.98
C TYR A 72 -24.25 9.41 18.80
N ILE A 73 -25.37 8.96 18.26
CA ILE A 73 -26.65 8.90 19.00
C ILE A 73 -26.48 8.02 20.23
N ALA A 74 -25.83 6.86 20.11
CA ALA A 74 -25.55 5.96 21.26
C ALA A 74 -24.68 6.66 22.31
N LYS A 75 -23.64 7.39 21.88
CA LYS A 75 -22.72 8.12 22.75
C LYS A 75 -23.39 9.31 23.44
N ALA A 76 -24.21 10.07 22.70
CA ALA A 76 -25.00 11.17 23.24
C ALA A 76 -26.04 10.68 24.25
N ASN A 77 -26.75 9.59 23.94
CA ASN A 77 -27.71 8.96 24.87
C ASN A 77 -27.03 8.47 26.15
N GLN A 78 -25.81 7.92 26.08
CA GLN A 78 -25.03 7.54 27.26
C GLN A 78 -24.66 8.73 28.14
N LYS A 79 -24.45 9.91 27.53
CA LYS A 79 -24.15 11.16 28.25
C LYS A 79 -25.39 11.93 28.71
N GLY A 80 -26.59 11.51 28.29
CA GLY A 80 -27.84 12.23 28.55
C GLY A 80 -27.98 13.53 27.75
N GLU A 81 -27.25 13.66 26.65
CA GLU A 81 -27.25 14.82 25.77
C GLU A 81 -28.13 14.57 24.54
N LEU A 82 -28.79 15.61 24.04
CA LEU A 82 -29.51 15.56 22.76
C LEU A 82 -28.50 15.72 21.62
N PHE A 83 -28.42 14.71 20.76
CA PHE A 83 -27.57 14.76 19.57
C PHE A 83 -28.25 15.60 18.49
N PHE A 84 -27.67 16.74 18.16
CA PHE A 84 -28.15 17.63 17.10
C PHE A 84 -27.29 17.59 15.82
N GLY A 85 -26.25 16.77 15.76
CA GLY A 85 -25.30 16.71 14.64
C GLY A 85 -24.61 18.05 14.43
N ALA A 86 -24.13 18.67 15.51
CA ALA A 86 -23.46 19.95 15.47
C ALA A 86 -22.17 19.89 14.64
N GLU A 87 -21.85 20.96 13.93
CA GLU A 87 -20.64 21.04 13.09
C GLU A 87 -19.37 20.78 13.90
N GLU A 88 -19.35 21.18 15.16
CA GLU A 88 -18.23 20.98 16.07
C GLU A 88 -18.01 19.49 16.40
N GLU A 89 -19.07 18.71 16.62
CA GLU A 89 -18.97 17.27 16.89
C GLU A 89 -18.41 16.50 15.68
N VAL A 90 -18.81 16.90 14.47
CA VAL A 90 -18.31 16.34 13.22
C VAL A 90 -16.82 16.65 13.04
N LYS A 91 -16.44 17.90 13.35
CA LYS A 91 -15.06 18.36 13.33
C LYS A 91 -14.17 17.56 14.29
N GLU A 92 -14.62 17.44 15.56
CA GLU A 92 -13.88 16.67 16.58
C GLU A 92 -13.64 15.23 16.13
N GLU A 93 -14.63 14.58 15.53
CA GLU A 93 -14.46 13.21 15.05
C GLU A 93 -13.52 13.12 13.85
N CYS A 94 -13.61 14.04 12.90
CA CYS A 94 -12.65 14.07 11.79
C CYS A 94 -11.22 14.25 12.28
N LEU A 95 -10.99 15.14 13.25
CA LEU A 95 -9.68 15.35 13.85
C LEU A 95 -9.22 14.12 14.66
N ARG A 96 -10.13 13.44 15.35
CA ARG A 96 -9.85 12.20 16.07
C ARG A 96 -9.43 11.08 15.11
N LEU A 97 -10.15 10.89 14.01
CA LEU A 97 -9.83 9.90 13.00
C LEU A 97 -8.48 10.20 12.32
N LEU A 98 -8.21 11.47 12.03
CA LEU A 98 -6.91 11.89 11.50
C LEU A 98 -5.79 11.57 12.48
N LYS A 99 -5.98 11.87 13.76
CA LYS A 99 -4.98 11.55 14.79
C LYS A 99 -4.75 10.05 14.89
N GLU A 100 -5.82 9.24 14.91
CA GLU A 100 -5.71 7.78 14.92
C GLU A 100 -4.97 7.25 13.68
N ASP A 101 -5.23 7.81 12.50
CA ASP A 101 -4.52 7.43 11.27
C ASP A 101 -3.02 7.73 11.37
N ILE A 102 -2.65 8.88 11.95
CA ILE A 102 -1.25 9.24 12.17
C ILE A 102 -0.60 8.29 13.17
N GLU A 103 -1.27 8.02 14.31
CA GLU A 103 -0.75 7.14 15.37
C GLU A 103 -0.62 5.67 14.93
N GLN A 104 -1.48 5.19 14.02
CA GLN A 104 -1.43 3.84 13.47
C GLN A 104 -0.47 3.70 12.29
N SER A 105 -0.06 4.80 11.67
CA SER A 105 0.89 4.76 10.58
C SER A 105 2.33 4.74 11.10
N HIS A 106 3.17 3.89 10.52
CA HIS A 106 4.60 3.98 10.76
C HIS A 106 5.14 5.30 10.19
N TYR A 107 6.04 5.96 10.95
CA TYR A 107 6.67 7.17 10.48
C TYR A 107 7.53 6.89 9.24
N THR A 108 7.21 7.56 8.15
CA THR A 108 8.08 7.73 6.99
C THR A 108 8.02 9.18 6.53
N LYS A 109 9.06 9.65 5.86
CA LYS A 109 9.08 11.01 5.29
C LYS A 109 7.91 11.24 4.34
N LYS A 110 7.53 10.23 3.57
CA LYS A 110 6.39 10.26 2.66
C LYS A 110 5.06 10.49 3.40
N VAL A 111 4.87 9.85 4.54
CA VAL A 111 3.66 10.03 5.39
C VAL A 111 3.64 11.46 5.94
N GLU A 112 4.77 11.95 6.49
CA GLU A 112 4.88 13.31 7.01
C GLU A 112 4.55 14.35 5.94
N ASP A 113 5.21 14.29 4.78
CA ASP A 113 4.99 15.24 3.68
C ASP A 113 3.55 15.17 3.16
N GLY A 114 2.99 13.97 3.06
CA GLY A 114 1.61 13.77 2.62
C GLY A 114 0.57 14.39 3.57
N MET A 115 0.77 14.25 4.88
CA MET A 115 -0.09 14.85 5.89
C MET A 115 0.00 16.39 5.86
N LEU A 116 1.21 16.94 5.80
CA LEU A 116 1.41 18.39 5.70
C LEU A 116 0.78 18.96 4.42
N GLN A 117 0.88 18.23 3.31
CA GLN A 117 0.26 18.65 2.06
C GLN A 117 -1.28 18.60 2.13
N MET A 118 -1.86 17.61 2.80
CA MET A 118 -3.32 17.54 3.02
C MET A 118 -3.80 18.75 3.83
N VAL A 119 -3.07 19.13 4.87
CA VAL A 119 -3.35 20.35 5.66
C VAL A 119 -3.31 21.57 4.77
N GLN A 120 -2.26 21.71 3.97
CA GLN A 120 -2.11 22.86 3.07
C GLN A 120 -3.26 22.94 2.06
N ASP A 121 -3.63 21.83 1.44
CA ASP A 121 -4.74 21.77 0.49
C ASP A 121 -6.10 22.17 1.11
N LEU A 122 -6.31 21.88 2.41
CA LEU A 122 -7.50 22.32 3.15
C LEU A 122 -7.46 23.82 3.43
N VAL A 123 -6.32 24.35 3.87
CA VAL A 123 -6.12 25.77 4.14
C VAL A 123 -6.29 26.61 2.87
N ASP A 124 -5.72 26.14 1.76
CA ASP A 124 -5.79 26.81 0.46
C ASP A 124 -7.17 26.66 -0.22
N GLY A 125 -8.06 25.83 0.37
CA GLY A 125 -9.38 25.55 -0.18
C GLY A 125 -9.37 24.69 -1.44
N LYS A 126 -8.24 24.05 -1.77
CA LYS A 126 -8.16 23.02 -2.82
C LYS A 126 -8.94 21.76 -2.42
N LEU A 127 -8.82 21.36 -1.15
CA LEU A 127 -9.58 20.27 -0.54
C LEU A 127 -10.71 20.84 0.32
N GLU A 128 -11.94 20.42 0.06
CA GLU A 128 -13.09 20.69 0.92
C GLU A 128 -13.68 19.38 1.44
N LEU A 129 -13.94 19.34 2.74
CA LEU A 129 -14.57 18.21 3.41
C LEU A 129 -15.95 18.59 3.91
N ARG A 130 -16.95 17.75 3.64
CA ARG A 130 -18.27 17.84 4.25
C ARG A 130 -18.71 16.49 4.80
N ALA A 131 -19.57 16.54 5.81
CA ALA A 131 -20.18 15.35 6.38
C ALA A 131 -21.70 15.47 6.36
N HIS A 132 -22.37 14.37 6.03
CA HIS A 132 -23.84 14.38 6.00
C HIS A 132 -24.41 14.11 7.40
N PRO A 133 -25.22 15.04 7.96
CA PRO A 133 -25.63 14.98 9.37
C PRO A 133 -26.71 13.92 9.68
N SER A 134 -27.45 13.46 8.68
CA SER A 134 -28.64 12.64 8.90
C SER A 134 -28.74 11.37 8.05
N LYS A 135 -27.89 11.23 7.02
CA LYS A 135 -27.94 10.05 6.15
C LYS A 135 -26.72 9.16 6.40
N LYS A 136 -26.96 7.87 6.57
CA LYS A 136 -25.90 6.87 6.54
C LYS A 136 -25.41 6.71 5.12
N ILE A 137 -24.38 7.46 4.74
CA ILE A 137 -23.78 7.35 3.41
C ILE A 137 -22.81 6.18 3.41
N HIS A 138 -23.13 5.17 2.64
CA HIS A 138 -22.25 4.00 2.42
C HIS A 138 -21.80 3.89 0.96
N ALA A 139 -22.18 4.87 0.14
CA ALA A 139 -21.77 4.95 -1.26
C ALA A 139 -20.26 5.21 -1.36
N LYS A 140 -19.64 4.68 -2.41
CA LYS A 140 -18.30 5.01 -2.84
C LYS A 140 -18.43 5.47 -4.28
N LEU A 141 -18.23 6.75 -4.50
CA LEU A 141 -18.41 7.40 -5.79
C LEU A 141 -17.29 8.43 -5.97
N TYR A 142 -16.65 8.40 -7.12
CA TYR A 142 -15.61 9.34 -7.51
C TYR A 142 -15.96 9.91 -8.88
N ILE A 143 -15.97 11.23 -9.02
CA ILE A 143 -16.40 11.91 -10.24
C ILE A 143 -15.28 12.85 -10.67
N LEU A 144 -14.75 12.64 -11.87
CA LEU A 144 -13.69 13.45 -12.46
C LEU A 144 -14.22 14.17 -13.70
N TYR A 145 -14.06 15.50 -13.74
CA TYR A 145 -14.63 16.31 -14.82
C TYR A 145 -13.92 17.68 -14.96
N PRO A 146 -13.98 18.32 -16.15
CA PRO A 146 -13.50 19.69 -16.37
C PRO A 146 -14.45 20.73 -15.80
N ASP A 147 -13.98 21.98 -15.61
CA ASP A 147 -14.79 23.09 -15.07
C ASP A 147 -16.10 23.31 -15.85
N ASN A 148 -16.05 23.26 -17.17
CA ASN A 148 -17.23 23.43 -18.03
C ASN A 148 -17.70 22.12 -18.63
N TYR A 149 -18.04 21.14 -17.76
CA TYR A 149 -18.44 19.82 -18.18
C TYR A 149 -19.71 19.83 -19.05
N ASN A 150 -19.63 19.22 -20.22
CA ASN A 150 -20.73 19.10 -21.18
C ASN A 150 -20.56 17.83 -22.04
N ARG A 151 -21.52 17.57 -22.96
CA ARG A 151 -21.54 16.34 -23.79
C ARG A 151 -20.33 16.13 -24.69
N HIS A 152 -19.49 17.13 -24.89
CA HIS A 152 -18.30 17.09 -25.75
C HIS A 152 -17.02 17.00 -24.94
N CYS A 153 -17.11 16.99 -23.60
CA CYS A 153 -15.95 16.91 -22.73
C CYS A 153 -15.86 15.51 -22.11
N PHE A 154 -14.63 15.10 -21.82
CA PHE A 154 -14.39 13.90 -21.05
C PHE A 154 -14.86 14.09 -19.60
N GLY A 155 -15.47 13.06 -19.04
CA GLY A 155 -15.77 12.93 -17.63
C GLY A 155 -15.86 11.46 -17.27
N ALA A 156 -15.57 11.11 -16.03
CA ALA A 156 -15.65 9.75 -15.53
C ALA A 156 -16.31 9.72 -14.15
N ALA A 157 -17.17 8.73 -13.93
CA ALA A 157 -17.71 8.37 -12.64
C ALA A 157 -17.26 6.95 -12.29
N ILE A 158 -16.63 6.77 -11.14
CA ILE A 158 -16.21 5.45 -10.63
C ILE A 158 -17.03 5.16 -9.38
N THR A 159 -17.64 3.98 -9.34
CA THR A 159 -18.37 3.52 -8.15
C THR A 159 -18.10 2.06 -7.88
N GLY A 160 -18.27 1.63 -6.62
CA GLY A 160 -18.04 0.25 -6.21
C GLY A 160 -17.89 0.09 -4.70
N SER A 161 -16.98 -0.79 -4.29
CA SER A 161 -16.73 -1.07 -2.88
C SER A 161 -15.61 -0.22 -2.26
N SER A 162 -14.73 0.38 -3.08
CA SER A 162 -13.49 1.03 -2.65
C SER A 162 -13.71 2.36 -1.94
N ASN A 163 -13.30 2.47 -0.67
CA ASN A 163 -13.19 3.74 0.04
C ASN A 163 -11.89 4.47 -0.31
N LEU A 164 -11.78 5.76 0.04
CA LEU A 164 -10.54 6.52 -0.10
C LEU A 164 -9.58 6.19 1.05
N SER A 165 -8.91 5.07 0.90
CA SER A 165 -7.94 4.49 1.83
C SER A 165 -6.87 3.72 1.07
N GLY A 166 -5.76 3.36 1.71
CA GLY A 166 -4.72 2.53 1.08
C GLY A 166 -5.26 1.23 0.51
N ASN A 167 -6.13 0.52 1.27
CA ASN A 167 -6.79 -0.72 0.82
C ASN A 167 -7.72 -0.48 -0.37
N GLY A 168 -8.58 0.54 -0.30
CA GLY A 168 -9.52 0.86 -1.38
C GLY A 168 -8.82 1.31 -2.66
N LEU A 169 -7.69 2.02 -2.56
CA LEU A 169 -6.85 2.39 -3.69
C LEU A 169 -6.05 1.20 -4.26
N GLY A 170 -5.93 0.11 -3.51
CA GLY A 170 -5.20 -1.09 -3.90
C GLY A 170 -3.68 -0.96 -3.79
N ILE A 171 -3.20 -0.11 -2.88
CA ILE A 171 -1.77 0.15 -2.64
C ILE A 171 -1.25 -0.44 -1.32
N SER A 172 -2.13 -0.97 -0.46
CA SER A 172 -1.75 -1.63 0.78
C SER A 172 -1.21 -3.04 0.50
N GLU A 173 -0.31 -3.51 1.36
CA GLU A 173 0.23 -4.89 1.32
C GLU A 173 -0.87 -5.92 1.57
N GLU A 174 -1.75 -5.68 2.55
CA GLU A 174 -2.96 -6.47 2.77
C GLU A 174 -4.05 -6.06 1.78
N LYS A 175 -4.22 -6.83 0.73
CA LYS A 175 -5.21 -6.56 -0.32
C LYS A 175 -6.60 -7.09 0.07
N GLN A 176 -7.50 -6.19 0.43
CA GLN A 176 -8.93 -6.50 0.43
C GLN A 176 -9.41 -6.59 -1.02
N TYR A 177 -10.30 -7.56 -1.30
CA TYR A 177 -10.90 -7.64 -2.64
C TYR A 177 -11.89 -6.49 -2.84
N GLU A 178 -11.63 -5.68 -3.87
CA GLU A 178 -12.48 -4.57 -4.26
C GLU A 178 -13.01 -4.79 -5.67
N PHE A 179 -14.25 -4.35 -5.91
CA PHE A 179 -14.91 -4.45 -7.20
C PHE A 179 -15.54 -3.11 -7.55
N ASN A 180 -15.13 -2.53 -8.68
CA ASN A 180 -15.52 -1.21 -9.12
C ASN A 180 -15.95 -1.21 -10.58
N VAL A 181 -16.70 -0.17 -10.96
CA VAL A 181 -17.07 0.11 -12.34
C VAL A 181 -16.75 1.57 -12.67
N LYS A 182 -16.22 1.79 -13.87
CA LYS A 182 -15.96 3.11 -14.44
C LYS A 182 -16.96 3.41 -15.53
N LEU A 183 -17.63 4.54 -15.44
CA LEU A 183 -18.64 5.03 -16.37
C LEU A 183 -18.16 6.34 -16.98
N GLU A 184 -18.14 6.44 -18.30
CA GLU A 184 -17.66 7.61 -19.04
C GLU A 184 -18.75 8.25 -19.93
N ARG A 185 -19.95 7.66 -19.97
CA ARG A 185 -21.08 8.25 -20.70
C ARG A 185 -21.52 9.54 -20.03
N TYR A 186 -21.76 10.55 -20.82
CA TYR A 186 -22.21 11.86 -20.34
C TYR A 186 -23.39 11.76 -19.36
N ASP A 187 -24.44 11.00 -19.73
CA ASP A 187 -25.66 10.91 -18.94
C ASP A 187 -25.40 10.26 -17.56
N ASP A 188 -24.52 9.26 -17.49
CA ASP A 188 -24.14 8.57 -16.25
C ASP A 188 -23.32 9.48 -15.34
N VAL A 189 -22.32 10.19 -15.90
CA VAL A 189 -21.50 11.15 -15.16
C VAL A 189 -22.32 12.36 -14.70
N GLN A 190 -23.23 12.85 -15.55
CA GLN A 190 -24.10 13.97 -15.18
C GLN A 190 -25.08 13.59 -14.07
N PHE A 191 -25.62 12.37 -14.11
CA PHE A 191 -26.44 11.83 -13.02
C PHE A 191 -25.65 11.78 -11.71
N ALA A 192 -24.45 11.21 -11.75
CA ALA A 192 -23.58 11.14 -10.56
C ALA A 192 -23.25 12.52 -10.00
N LYS A 193 -22.97 13.51 -10.86
CA LYS A 193 -22.75 14.91 -10.45
C LYS A 193 -23.98 15.51 -9.79
N ASN A 194 -25.16 15.33 -10.37
CA ASN A 194 -26.39 15.89 -9.81
C ASN A 194 -26.69 15.30 -8.43
N GLU A 195 -26.52 13.99 -8.25
CA GLU A 195 -26.67 13.33 -6.95
C GLU A 195 -25.62 13.82 -5.94
N PHE A 196 -24.37 14.00 -6.38
CA PHE A 196 -23.34 14.57 -5.53
C PHE A 196 -23.70 15.98 -5.06
N GLU A 197 -24.14 16.87 -5.96
CA GLU A 197 -24.53 18.24 -5.61
C GLU A 197 -25.69 18.27 -4.61
N LEU A 198 -26.72 17.45 -4.80
CA LEU A 198 -27.83 17.34 -3.86
C LEU A 198 -27.33 16.96 -2.45
N LEU A 199 -26.49 15.93 -2.37
CA LEU A 199 -25.91 15.50 -1.09
C LEU A 199 -24.97 16.55 -0.50
N TRP A 200 -24.22 17.26 -1.35
CA TRP A 200 -23.27 18.28 -0.95
C TRP A 200 -23.95 19.53 -0.37
N GLU A 201 -25.09 19.93 -0.93
CA GLU A 201 -25.91 21.02 -0.42
C GLU A 201 -26.57 20.71 0.93
N GLU A 202 -27.01 19.45 1.12
CA GLU A 202 -27.57 18.99 2.39
C GLU A 202 -26.49 18.78 3.48
N ALA A 203 -25.24 18.56 3.07
CA ALA A 203 -24.13 18.24 3.96
C ALA A 203 -23.63 19.47 4.72
N LYS A 204 -23.14 19.23 5.92
CA LYS A 204 -22.49 20.26 6.73
C LYS A 204 -21.00 20.31 6.44
N ASN A 205 -20.49 21.53 6.34
CA ASN A 205 -19.06 21.76 6.25
C ASN A 205 -18.37 21.22 7.49
N VAL A 206 -17.19 20.65 7.31
CA VAL A 206 -16.29 20.30 8.42
C VAL A 206 -15.35 21.49 8.59
N PRO A 207 -15.60 22.41 9.54
CA PRO A 207 -14.89 23.67 9.63
C PRO A 207 -13.53 23.48 10.30
N ILE A 208 -12.65 22.68 9.66
CA ILE A 208 -11.29 22.48 10.12
C ILE A 208 -10.43 23.61 9.58
N ASN A 209 -9.88 24.41 10.47
CA ASN A 209 -8.94 25.47 10.12
C ASN A 209 -7.49 25.05 10.37
N ALA A 210 -6.53 25.87 9.95
CA ALA A 210 -5.11 25.61 10.12
C ALA A 210 -4.69 25.41 11.59
N GLU A 211 -5.34 26.14 12.53
CA GLU A 211 -5.06 26.04 13.97
C GLU A 211 -5.53 24.71 14.55
N ASP A 212 -6.70 24.20 14.14
CA ASP A 212 -7.22 22.89 14.54
C ASP A 212 -6.28 21.77 14.10
N TYR A 213 -5.78 21.86 12.87
CA TYR A 213 -4.81 20.93 12.34
C TYR A 213 -3.49 20.99 13.08
N GLN A 214 -2.95 22.20 13.27
CA GLN A 214 -1.68 22.36 13.97
C GLN A 214 -1.79 21.80 15.39
N THR A 215 -2.87 22.09 16.10
CA THR A 215 -3.13 21.55 17.44
C THR A 215 -3.21 20.03 17.44
N THR A 216 -3.74 19.42 16.36
CA THR A 216 -3.80 17.96 16.23
C THR A 216 -2.44 17.38 15.91
N LEU A 217 -1.67 17.99 15.00
CA LEU A 217 -0.31 17.57 14.65
C LEU A 217 0.63 17.67 15.83
N ASP A 218 0.52 18.72 16.64
CA ASP A 218 1.35 18.94 17.85
C ASP A 218 1.17 17.85 18.91
N LYS A 219 0.06 17.12 18.87
CA LYS A 219 -0.21 15.95 19.73
C LYS A 219 0.30 14.63 19.15
N THR A 220 0.95 14.66 18.01
CA THR A 220 1.48 13.49 17.29
C THR A 220 2.99 13.63 17.07
N TYR A 221 3.60 12.62 16.46
CA TYR A 221 5.02 12.69 16.06
C TYR A 221 5.29 13.66 14.89
N LEU A 222 4.24 14.24 14.29
CA LEU A 222 4.35 15.22 13.19
C LEU A 222 4.44 16.68 13.68
N LYS A 223 4.58 16.90 14.98
CA LYS A 223 4.73 18.25 15.54
C LYS A 223 5.88 19.03 14.89
N GLY A 224 5.70 20.35 14.68
CA GLY A 224 6.68 21.21 14.04
C GLY A 224 7.96 21.42 14.85
N ASP A 225 7.84 21.53 16.18
CA ASP A 225 8.96 21.70 17.09
C ASP A 225 9.50 20.33 17.52
N VAL A 226 10.56 19.89 16.89
CA VAL A 226 11.25 18.63 17.25
C VAL A 226 12.53 18.92 18.02
N THR A 227 12.73 18.21 19.12
CA THR A 227 14.01 18.24 19.85
C THR A 227 15.11 17.54 19.04
N PRO A 228 16.40 17.83 19.28
CA PRO A 228 17.50 17.09 18.64
C PRO A 228 17.41 15.57 18.82
N TYR A 229 16.89 15.10 19.95
CA TYR A 229 16.68 13.67 20.20
C TYR A 229 15.56 13.09 19.32
N GLU A 230 14.42 13.78 19.21
CA GLU A 230 13.32 13.35 18.35
C GLU A 230 13.73 13.39 16.88
N LEU A 231 14.51 14.39 16.45
CA LEU A 231 15.07 14.42 15.10
C LEU A 231 15.98 13.21 14.85
N TYR A 232 16.82 12.86 15.82
CA TYR A 232 17.67 11.68 15.74
C TYR A 232 16.85 10.40 15.62
N ILE A 233 15.77 10.24 16.40
CA ILE A 233 14.85 9.09 16.30
C ILE A 233 14.16 9.05 14.95
N LYS A 234 13.64 10.20 14.44
CA LYS A 234 13.05 10.28 13.10
C LYS A 234 14.05 9.84 12.01
N MET A 235 15.30 10.29 12.08
CA MET A 235 16.35 9.87 11.15
C MET A 235 16.63 8.36 11.23
N LEU A 236 16.65 7.77 12.42
CA LEU A 236 16.82 6.33 12.59
C LEU A 236 15.63 5.56 12.02
N MET A 237 14.40 6.01 12.27
CA MET A 237 13.19 5.39 11.73
C MET A 237 13.18 5.42 10.20
N GLU A 238 13.56 6.55 9.59
CA GLU A 238 13.68 6.66 8.12
C GLU A 238 14.80 5.77 7.57
N TYR A 239 15.95 5.75 8.21
CA TYR A 239 17.10 4.93 7.81
C TYR A 239 16.82 3.43 7.92
N PHE A 240 16.08 3.02 8.95
CA PHE A 240 15.73 1.64 9.23
C PHE A 240 14.29 1.30 8.89
N SER A 241 13.57 2.16 8.13
CA SER A 241 12.14 1.98 7.81
C SER A 241 11.82 0.60 7.27
N ASP A 242 12.63 0.10 6.34
CA ASP A 242 12.44 -1.23 5.74
C ASP A 242 12.59 -2.36 6.77
N ARG A 243 13.42 -2.17 7.80
CA ARG A 243 13.61 -3.14 8.89
C ARG A 243 12.48 -3.09 9.93
N VAL A 244 12.02 -1.89 10.25
CA VAL A 244 10.91 -1.70 11.22
C VAL A 244 9.63 -2.29 10.68
N LEU A 245 9.33 -2.05 9.39
CA LEU A 245 8.17 -2.62 8.70
C LEU A 245 8.24 -4.15 8.56
N ALA A 246 9.44 -4.71 8.52
CA ALA A 246 9.66 -6.15 8.42
C ALA A 246 9.44 -6.91 9.75
N ILE A 247 9.56 -6.23 10.89
CA ILE A 247 9.37 -6.84 12.22
C ILE A 247 7.91 -7.23 12.46
N ASP A 248 6.94 -6.51 11.88
CA ASP A 248 5.52 -6.78 12.00
C ASP A 248 5.01 -7.90 11.06
N GLN A 249 5.85 -8.43 10.17
CA GLN A 249 5.48 -9.59 9.35
C GLN A 249 5.54 -10.86 10.22
N GLU A 250 4.42 -11.59 10.29
CA GLU A 250 4.38 -12.90 10.90
C GLU A 250 5.51 -13.78 10.35
N ASP A 251 6.20 -14.44 11.23
CA ASP A 251 7.33 -15.30 10.93
C ASP A 251 6.91 -16.47 10.02
N PRO A 252 7.28 -16.47 8.73
CA PRO A 252 6.77 -17.43 7.77
C PRO A 252 7.46 -18.79 7.83
N PHE A 253 8.35 -19.06 8.79
CA PHE A 253 9.23 -20.22 8.73
C PHE A 253 9.03 -21.22 9.87
N ASP A 254 8.36 -22.34 9.53
CA ASP A 254 8.53 -23.58 10.26
C ASP A 254 9.95 -24.14 9.99
N MET A 255 10.78 -24.16 11.04
CA MET A 255 12.10 -24.75 10.96
C MET A 255 12.00 -26.28 10.90
N PRO A 256 12.75 -26.93 10.02
CA PRO A 256 12.79 -28.39 9.99
C PRO A 256 13.27 -29.00 11.31
N THR A 257 12.87 -30.24 11.59
CA THR A 257 13.32 -30.95 12.79
C THR A 257 14.85 -31.04 12.83
N GLY A 258 15.45 -30.62 13.95
CA GLY A 258 16.90 -30.59 14.14
C GLY A 258 17.54 -29.21 13.91
N TYR A 259 16.78 -28.22 13.45
CA TYR A 259 17.25 -26.85 13.33
C TYR A 259 16.66 -25.98 14.46
N THR A 260 17.51 -25.13 15.03
CA THR A 260 17.08 -24.15 16.03
C THR A 260 16.85 -22.81 15.35
N LYS A 261 15.71 -22.19 15.64
CA LYS A 261 15.40 -20.85 15.18
C LYS A 261 16.17 -19.82 16.02
N TYR A 262 16.89 -18.95 15.36
CA TYR A 262 17.58 -17.82 15.98
C TYR A 262 17.04 -16.52 15.40
N ASP A 263 16.75 -15.54 16.25
CA ASP A 263 16.18 -14.25 15.85
C ASP A 263 17.05 -13.53 14.84
N TYR A 264 18.37 -13.51 15.03
CA TYR A 264 19.29 -12.89 14.08
C TYR A 264 19.29 -13.53 12.68
N GLN A 265 18.97 -14.84 12.59
CA GLN A 265 18.84 -15.53 11.29
C GLN A 265 17.53 -15.13 10.61
N ALA A 266 16.44 -15.02 11.36
CA ALA A 266 15.17 -14.54 10.86
C ALA A 266 15.30 -13.11 10.31
N ASP A 267 15.93 -12.20 11.08
CA ASP A 267 16.22 -10.83 10.65
C ASP A 267 17.06 -10.80 9.37
N ALA A 268 18.12 -11.62 9.30
CA ALA A 268 18.97 -11.70 8.12
C ALA A 268 18.22 -12.24 6.89
N VAL A 269 17.26 -13.15 7.06
CA VAL A 269 16.41 -13.66 5.98
C VAL A 269 15.48 -12.57 5.47
N ILE A 270 14.82 -11.85 6.36
CA ILE A 270 13.89 -10.77 6.00
C ILE A 270 14.66 -9.69 5.24
N GLU A 271 15.77 -9.20 5.81
CA GLU A 271 16.59 -8.15 5.19
C GLU A 271 17.20 -8.61 3.85
N GLY A 272 17.71 -9.84 3.80
CA GLY A 272 18.29 -10.42 2.60
C GLY A 272 17.27 -10.56 1.47
N TYR A 273 16.07 -11.03 1.80
CA TYR A 273 14.99 -11.14 0.83
C TYR A 273 14.53 -9.80 0.27
N GLN A 274 14.40 -8.78 1.12
CA GLN A 274 14.07 -7.42 0.68
C GLN A 274 15.15 -6.83 -0.24
N LYS A 275 16.44 -7.06 0.09
CA LYS A 275 17.55 -6.64 -0.78
C LYS A 275 17.53 -7.38 -2.13
N LEU A 276 17.21 -8.67 -2.13
CA LEU A 276 17.06 -9.44 -3.35
C LEU A 276 15.99 -8.83 -4.27
N LEU A 277 14.81 -8.50 -3.74
CA LEU A 277 13.73 -7.88 -4.50
C LEU A 277 14.04 -6.45 -4.99
N ARG A 278 14.83 -5.71 -4.23
CA ARG A 278 15.11 -4.30 -4.53
C ARG A 278 16.30 -4.10 -5.46
N TYR A 279 17.29 -4.97 -5.37
CA TYR A 279 18.59 -4.80 -6.03
C TYR A 279 18.97 -5.97 -6.94
N ASP A 280 18.06 -6.93 -7.15
CA ASP A 280 18.28 -8.17 -7.90
C ASP A 280 19.45 -9.03 -7.38
N GLY A 281 19.90 -8.76 -6.15
CA GLY A 281 20.96 -9.50 -5.50
C GLY A 281 21.60 -8.79 -4.33
N PHE A 282 22.35 -9.53 -3.51
CA PHE A 282 23.09 -8.98 -2.36
C PHE A 282 24.20 -9.93 -1.91
N PHE A 283 25.10 -9.44 -1.03
CA PHE A 283 26.13 -10.24 -0.38
C PHE A 283 25.75 -10.51 1.07
N LEU A 284 25.71 -11.79 1.47
CA LEU A 284 25.57 -12.22 2.86
C LEU A 284 26.95 -12.36 3.51
N ALA A 285 27.42 -11.28 4.14
CA ALA A 285 28.77 -11.16 4.68
C ALA A 285 28.83 -11.36 6.20
N ASP A 286 28.28 -12.47 6.68
CA ASP A 286 28.33 -12.83 8.11
C ASP A 286 29.60 -13.57 8.49
N VAL A 287 29.91 -13.60 9.80
CA VAL A 287 31.04 -14.34 10.37
C VAL A 287 30.86 -15.85 10.12
N VAL A 288 31.97 -16.55 9.97
CA VAL A 288 31.96 -18.01 9.80
C VAL A 288 31.32 -18.68 11.04
N GLY A 289 30.42 -19.64 10.79
CA GLY A 289 29.73 -20.38 11.86
C GLY A 289 28.33 -19.82 12.24
N LEU A 290 27.91 -18.66 11.73
CA LEU A 290 26.57 -18.09 12.00
C LEU A 290 25.44 -18.68 11.15
N GLY A 291 25.73 -19.75 10.39
CA GLY A 291 24.69 -20.46 9.64
C GLY A 291 24.30 -19.82 8.31
N LYS A 292 25.24 -19.17 7.59
CA LYS A 292 24.97 -18.56 6.27
C LYS A 292 24.24 -19.49 5.30
N THR A 293 24.62 -20.78 5.26
CA THR A 293 23.93 -21.78 4.42
C THR A 293 22.45 -21.91 4.79
N VAL A 294 22.13 -21.90 6.10
CA VAL A 294 20.73 -21.95 6.58
C VAL A 294 19.99 -20.69 6.19
N ILE A 295 20.57 -19.50 6.42
CA ILE A 295 19.96 -18.20 6.05
C ILE A 295 19.70 -18.17 4.55
N ALA A 296 20.67 -18.51 3.70
CA ALA A 296 20.52 -18.52 2.25
C ALA A 296 19.45 -19.55 1.80
N THR A 297 19.37 -20.71 2.46
CA THR A 297 18.33 -21.72 2.18
C THR A 297 16.94 -21.22 2.58
N MET A 298 16.81 -20.49 3.69
CA MET A 298 15.56 -19.88 4.10
C MET A 298 15.12 -18.78 3.13
N ILE A 299 16.04 -17.96 2.62
CA ILE A 299 15.76 -16.96 1.58
C ILE A 299 15.27 -17.64 0.30
N ALA A 300 15.93 -18.73 -0.11
CA ALA A 300 15.51 -19.51 -1.27
C ALA A 300 14.13 -20.14 -1.07
N LYS A 301 13.81 -20.60 0.14
CA LYS A 301 12.48 -21.14 0.48
C LYS A 301 11.40 -20.04 0.41
N LYS A 302 11.68 -18.86 0.94
CA LYS A 302 10.79 -17.70 0.84
C LYS A 302 10.56 -17.31 -0.62
N PHE A 303 11.60 -17.23 -1.41
CA PHE A 303 11.54 -16.95 -2.84
C PHE A 303 10.67 -17.99 -3.58
N LEU A 304 10.83 -19.27 -3.29
CA LEU A 304 10.01 -20.35 -3.86
C LEU A 304 8.52 -20.21 -3.51
N ILE A 305 8.21 -19.86 -2.25
CA ILE A 305 6.83 -19.73 -1.79
C ILE A 305 6.14 -18.55 -2.50
N GLU A 306 6.82 -17.44 -2.65
CA GLU A 306 6.25 -16.23 -3.23
C GLU A 306 6.14 -16.27 -4.76
N ASN A 307 7.11 -16.90 -5.45
CA ASN A 307 7.07 -17.03 -6.92
C ASN A 307 6.30 -18.27 -7.41
N GLY A 308 6.05 -19.22 -6.52
CA GLY A 308 5.39 -20.47 -6.83
C GLY A 308 6.35 -21.58 -7.28
N PRO A 309 6.12 -22.82 -6.83
CA PRO A 309 7.00 -23.97 -7.06
C PRO A 309 7.08 -24.41 -8.53
N GLU A 310 6.11 -24.05 -9.36
CA GLU A 310 6.10 -24.42 -10.79
C GLU A 310 6.96 -23.49 -11.66
N HIS A 311 7.36 -22.34 -11.10
CA HIS A 311 8.09 -21.29 -11.81
C HIS A 311 9.45 -20.96 -11.18
N THR A 312 9.95 -21.80 -10.26
CA THR A 312 11.19 -21.49 -9.54
C THR A 312 12.25 -22.56 -9.77
N LYS A 313 13.33 -22.19 -10.41
CA LYS A 313 14.55 -22.97 -10.59
C LYS A 313 15.71 -22.27 -9.89
N ILE A 314 16.38 -22.98 -8.98
CA ILE A 314 17.46 -22.45 -8.14
C ILE A 314 18.78 -23.05 -8.56
N LEU A 315 19.79 -22.21 -8.78
CA LEU A 315 21.18 -22.66 -8.96
C LEU A 315 21.97 -22.41 -7.68
N VAL A 316 22.63 -23.46 -7.18
CA VAL A 316 23.56 -23.36 -6.05
C VAL A 316 24.95 -23.65 -6.54
N VAL A 317 25.82 -22.62 -6.52
CA VAL A 317 27.24 -22.71 -6.87
C VAL A 317 28.06 -22.74 -5.59
N TYR A 318 28.89 -23.75 -5.43
CA TYR A 318 29.62 -23.99 -4.18
C TYR A 318 31.05 -24.52 -4.39
N PRO A 319 31.97 -24.27 -3.45
CA PRO A 319 33.23 -24.97 -3.37
C PRO A 319 33.01 -26.45 -3.01
N PRO A 320 33.76 -27.42 -3.59
CA PRO A 320 33.54 -28.84 -3.35
C PRO A 320 33.53 -29.25 -1.87
N ALA A 321 34.26 -28.54 -1.02
CA ALA A 321 34.34 -28.82 0.41
C ALA A 321 33.03 -28.71 1.18
N VAL A 322 32.05 -27.91 0.69
CA VAL A 322 30.76 -27.64 1.35
C VAL A 322 29.56 -28.27 0.63
N GLU A 323 29.81 -29.07 -0.39
CA GLU A 323 28.77 -29.74 -1.18
C GLU A 323 27.74 -30.47 -0.32
N GLN A 324 28.21 -31.33 0.58
CA GLN A 324 27.34 -32.15 1.40
C GLN A 324 26.47 -31.27 2.34
N ASN A 325 27.01 -30.19 2.85
CA ASN A 325 26.30 -29.27 3.70
C ASN A 325 25.12 -28.61 2.95
N TRP A 326 25.37 -28.09 1.75
CA TRP A 326 24.34 -27.50 0.90
C TRP A 326 23.24 -28.50 0.54
N LYS A 327 23.60 -29.68 0.06
CA LYS A 327 22.64 -30.72 -0.34
C LYS A 327 21.78 -31.19 0.84
N THR A 328 22.39 -31.37 2.01
CA THR A 328 21.67 -31.78 3.22
C THR A 328 20.71 -30.67 3.67
N THR A 329 21.18 -29.44 3.76
CA THR A 329 20.34 -28.32 4.21
C THR A 329 19.14 -28.11 3.26
N PHE A 330 19.38 -28.11 1.95
CA PHE A 330 18.29 -27.97 0.96
C PHE A 330 17.28 -29.12 1.03
N LYS A 331 17.74 -30.33 1.26
CA LYS A 331 16.85 -31.48 1.45
C LYS A 331 16.01 -31.36 2.70
N ASP A 332 16.61 -30.98 3.82
CA ASP A 332 15.91 -30.80 5.11
C ASP A 332 14.83 -29.70 5.02
N PHE A 333 15.07 -28.66 4.24
CA PHE A 333 14.11 -27.57 3.98
C PHE A 333 13.11 -27.89 2.85
N GLY A 334 13.20 -29.06 2.21
CA GLY A 334 12.29 -29.50 1.15
C GLY A 334 12.50 -28.82 -0.21
N LEU A 335 13.70 -28.28 -0.45
CA LEU A 335 14.04 -27.55 -1.68
C LEU A 335 14.81 -28.38 -2.73
N GLU A 336 15.18 -29.62 -2.41
CA GLU A 336 16.07 -30.46 -3.25
C GLU A 336 15.61 -30.55 -4.71
N LYS A 337 14.32 -30.70 -4.96
CA LYS A 337 13.74 -30.85 -6.30
C LYS A 337 13.68 -29.58 -7.14
N TYR A 338 13.90 -28.43 -6.52
CA TYR A 338 13.87 -27.11 -7.18
C TYR A 338 15.27 -26.53 -7.41
N ALA A 339 16.32 -27.27 -6.98
CA ALA A 339 17.67 -26.77 -7.01
C ALA A 339 18.60 -27.65 -7.83
N CYS A 340 19.46 -27.01 -8.59
CA CYS A 340 20.59 -27.59 -9.25
C CYS A 340 21.90 -27.24 -8.51
N PHE A 341 22.76 -28.19 -8.28
CA PHE A 341 23.98 -28.05 -7.49
C PHE A 341 25.22 -28.17 -8.39
N VAL A 342 25.97 -27.08 -8.52
CA VAL A 342 27.15 -27.05 -9.39
C VAL A 342 28.37 -26.56 -8.62
N SER A 343 29.46 -27.33 -8.67
CA SER A 343 30.73 -26.86 -8.09
C SER A 343 31.28 -25.69 -8.92
N ASN A 344 31.94 -24.74 -8.26
CA ASN A 344 32.55 -23.57 -8.92
C ASN A 344 33.53 -23.95 -10.06
N GLY A 345 34.22 -25.10 -9.98
CA GLY A 345 35.08 -25.65 -11.04
C GLY A 345 34.31 -26.25 -12.22
N SER A 346 32.98 -26.40 -12.14
CA SER A 346 32.16 -27.08 -13.16
C SER A 346 31.07 -26.14 -13.74
N LEU A 347 31.21 -24.83 -13.58
CA LEU A 347 30.25 -23.83 -14.08
C LEU A 347 30.04 -23.88 -15.60
N SER A 348 31.03 -24.36 -16.37
CA SER A 348 30.89 -24.56 -17.81
C SER A 348 29.74 -25.50 -18.19
N LYS A 349 29.32 -26.39 -17.29
CA LYS A 349 28.19 -27.31 -17.52
C LYS A 349 26.84 -26.56 -17.63
N VAL A 350 26.69 -25.40 -16.98
CA VAL A 350 25.50 -24.59 -17.01
C VAL A 350 25.38 -23.80 -18.33
N LEU A 351 26.51 -23.59 -19.02
CA LEU A 351 26.60 -22.90 -20.31
C LEU A 351 26.55 -23.88 -21.49
N ASP A 352 26.56 -25.18 -21.24
CA ASP A 352 26.55 -26.20 -22.29
C ASP A 352 25.12 -26.67 -22.54
N GLU A 353 24.51 -26.19 -23.61
CA GLU A 353 23.14 -26.52 -24.03
C GLU A 353 22.95 -28.04 -24.33
N SER A 354 24.03 -28.79 -24.52
CA SER A 354 23.98 -30.22 -24.73
C SER A 354 23.94 -31.04 -23.42
N ASN A 355 24.12 -30.39 -22.27
CA ASN A 355 24.12 -31.02 -20.97
C ASN A 355 22.73 -31.09 -20.36
N TYR A 356 22.14 -32.25 -20.32
CA TYR A 356 20.81 -32.50 -19.75
C TYR A 356 20.79 -32.72 -18.23
N ASP A 357 21.95 -32.73 -17.56
CA ASP A 357 22.06 -32.93 -16.12
C ASP A 357 21.79 -31.65 -15.31
N VAL A 358 21.83 -30.48 -15.95
CA VAL A 358 21.60 -29.15 -15.36
C VAL A 358 20.74 -28.32 -16.31
N TRP A 359 19.99 -27.35 -15.77
CA TRP A 359 19.27 -26.39 -16.59
C TRP A 359 20.24 -25.39 -17.24
N ASN A 360 19.85 -24.78 -18.33
CA ASN A 360 20.62 -23.72 -18.96
C ASN A 360 20.69 -22.45 -18.11
N ALA A 361 21.69 -21.63 -18.32
CA ALA A 361 21.95 -20.45 -17.48
C ALA A 361 20.78 -19.45 -17.40
N ASP A 362 20.02 -19.30 -18.46
CA ASP A 362 18.86 -18.42 -18.59
C ASP A 362 17.55 -19.00 -18.04
N GLU A 363 17.58 -20.25 -17.57
CA GLU A 363 16.43 -20.90 -16.97
C GLU A 363 16.34 -20.77 -15.46
N TYR A 364 17.35 -20.20 -14.79
CA TYR A 364 17.36 -20.04 -13.33
C TYR A 364 16.76 -18.73 -12.89
N ASP A 365 15.86 -18.79 -11.92
CA ASP A 365 15.19 -17.62 -11.33
C ASP A 365 15.95 -17.08 -10.11
N LEU A 366 16.71 -17.95 -9.42
CA LEU A 366 17.53 -17.60 -8.27
C LEU A 366 18.89 -18.30 -8.33
N VAL A 367 19.95 -17.55 -8.09
CA VAL A 367 21.34 -18.06 -8.04
C VAL A 367 21.94 -17.77 -6.67
N LEU A 368 22.41 -18.82 -6.00
CA LEU A 368 23.17 -18.74 -4.77
C LEU A 368 24.64 -19.11 -5.06
N VAL A 369 25.56 -18.25 -4.63
CA VAL A 369 27.01 -18.45 -4.82
C VAL A 369 27.69 -18.41 -3.47
N ASP A 370 28.43 -19.50 -3.12
CA ASP A 370 29.22 -19.66 -1.88
C ASP A 370 30.71 -19.53 -2.14
#